data_d97f7b6e08c25b65806a8e17bce3df36
#
_entry.id   d97f7b6e08c25b65806a8e17bce3df36
#
_cell.length_a   1.000
_cell.length_b   1.000
_cell.length_c   1.000
_cell.angle_alpha   90.00
_cell.angle_beta   90.00
_cell.angle_gamma   90.00
#
_symmetry.space_group_name_H-M   'P 1'
#
loop_
_entity.id
_entity.type
_entity.pdbx_description
1 polymer ?
#
loop_
_entity_poly.entity_id
_entity_poly.type
_entity_poly.pdbx_seq_one_letter_code
_entity_poly.pdbx_strand_id
1 'polypeptide(L)'
;MLNTYVVEGGVGKCTAFTALLPKLKQKSDIQIYTPYIDCFAGNPDVKLALEQTLPIQDPRIMASDNIYYCEPYKSNFQFGKQHIIESYCEHHGVEYDKSMRPKLYTEQHKESADKWLKDNKIDKYILIQFSGGQPRAGFDVNNQYQNINPNRNYQPFLAQQVINMLQEEYKDTVIIDCTLPNEPGYQNTIKCDLHWAQIHELLKGAEGFVSIDSCLQHFSASTGTPGVVIWGSTRWIQFGYSHNKNLHFHMGNKWDESKFIDSDPRNNMVEPKIVIDKFKKLDKTIPVACATD
;
A
#
# COMPACT_ATOMS: atom_id res chain seq x y z
N MET A 1 15.86 11.06 24.98
CA MET A 1 14.71 10.17 25.18
C MET A 1 14.62 9.23 23.98
N LEU A 2 14.53 7.93 24.22
CA LEU A 2 14.35 6.90 23.18
C LEU A 2 12.94 6.31 23.31
N ASN A 3 12.13 6.39 22.28
CA ASN A 3 10.79 5.81 22.27
C ASN A 3 10.72 4.65 21.27
N THR A 4 10.12 3.53 21.67
CA THR A 4 9.80 2.40 20.80
C THR A 4 8.36 2.49 20.33
N TYR A 5 8.18 2.42 19.01
CA TYR A 5 6.88 2.35 18.36
C TYR A 5 6.66 0.93 17.80
N VAL A 6 5.66 0.25 18.33
CA VAL A 6 5.23 -1.08 17.89
C VAL A 6 4.27 -0.88 16.73
N VAL A 7 4.74 -1.13 15.50
CA VAL A 7 3.97 -0.92 14.27
C VAL A 7 3.62 -2.27 13.66
N GLU A 8 2.39 -2.71 13.89
CA GLU A 8 1.87 -4.01 13.45
C GLU A 8 0.97 -3.90 12.22
N GLY A 9 0.61 -5.04 11.65
CA GLY A 9 -0.29 -5.16 10.50
C GLY A 9 0.45 -5.38 9.19
N GLY A 10 -0.18 -5.08 8.06
CA GLY A 10 0.41 -5.30 6.74
C GLY A 10 1.40 -4.20 6.32
N VAL A 11 2.19 -4.48 5.26
CA VAL A 11 3.17 -3.55 4.68
C VAL A 11 2.60 -2.16 4.42
N GLY A 12 1.37 -2.07 3.88
CA GLY A 12 0.72 -0.76 3.61
C GLY A 12 0.51 0.07 4.87
N LYS A 13 0.13 -0.56 5.99
CA LYS A 13 -0.06 0.09 7.29
C LYS A 13 1.29 0.60 7.85
N CYS A 14 2.34 -0.22 7.77
CA CYS A 14 3.70 0.18 8.15
C CYS A 14 4.20 1.34 7.25
N THR A 15 3.96 1.25 5.96
CA THR A 15 4.30 2.32 5.00
C THR A 15 3.60 3.63 5.37
N ALA A 16 2.29 3.61 5.66
CA ALA A 16 1.55 4.82 6.05
C ALA A 16 2.11 5.46 7.33
N PHE A 17 2.55 4.65 8.31
CA PHE A 17 3.15 5.15 9.55
C PHE A 17 4.44 5.95 9.31
N THR A 18 5.20 5.65 8.25
CA THR A 18 6.44 6.40 7.95
C THR A 18 6.23 7.89 7.71
N ALA A 19 5.00 8.30 7.37
CA ALA A 19 4.66 9.71 7.20
C ALA A 19 4.83 10.55 8.48
N LEU A 20 4.74 9.92 9.66
CA LEU A 20 4.83 10.61 10.95
C LEU A 20 6.26 10.78 11.44
N LEU A 21 7.20 9.96 10.96
CA LEU A 21 8.55 9.86 11.51
C LEU A 21 9.28 11.21 11.61
N PRO A 22 9.22 12.13 10.62
CA PRO A 22 9.90 13.42 10.73
C PRO A 22 9.39 14.28 11.91
N LYS A 23 8.10 14.19 12.24
CA LYS A 23 7.51 14.93 13.37
C LYS A 23 7.76 14.23 14.71
N LEU A 24 7.72 12.91 14.74
CA LEU A 24 8.05 12.13 15.93
C LEU A 24 9.52 12.30 16.33
N LYS A 25 10.43 12.36 15.34
CA LYS A 25 11.87 12.57 15.56
C LYS A 25 12.19 13.90 16.25
N GLN A 26 11.37 14.92 16.06
CA GLN A 26 11.52 16.21 16.76
C GLN A 26 11.29 16.09 18.27
N LYS A 27 10.55 15.06 18.71
CA LYS A 27 10.20 14.84 20.12
C LYS A 27 11.16 13.88 20.84
N SER A 28 11.71 12.89 20.11
CA SER A 28 12.55 11.83 20.70
C SER A 28 13.33 11.08 19.63
N ASP A 29 14.33 10.31 20.04
CA ASP A 29 14.88 9.25 19.20
C ASP A 29 13.84 8.15 19.01
N ILE A 30 13.79 7.61 17.77
CA ILE A 30 12.79 6.63 17.35
C ILE A 30 13.43 5.26 17.21
N GLN A 31 12.86 4.29 17.89
CA GLN A 31 13.05 2.86 17.64
C GLN A 31 11.75 2.26 17.15
N ILE A 32 11.81 1.40 16.15
CA ILE A 32 10.65 0.71 15.56
C ILE A 32 10.75 -0.77 15.88
N TYR A 33 9.62 -1.36 16.27
CA TYR A 33 9.46 -2.81 16.43
C TYR A 33 8.29 -3.26 15.52
N THR A 34 8.59 -4.07 14.50
CA THR A 34 7.67 -4.33 13.38
C THR A 34 7.97 -5.65 12.67
N PRO A 35 6.97 -6.31 12.04
CA PRO A 35 7.23 -7.44 11.15
C PRO A 35 7.84 -7.03 9.79
N TYR A 36 7.91 -5.71 9.48
CA TYR A 36 8.38 -5.19 8.18
C TYR A 36 9.48 -4.15 8.36
N ILE A 37 10.65 -4.60 8.83
CA ILE A 37 11.79 -3.71 9.11
C ILE A 37 12.21 -2.88 7.90
N ASP A 38 12.09 -3.41 6.68
CA ASP A 38 12.49 -2.71 5.47
C ASP A 38 11.64 -1.44 5.18
N CYS A 39 10.43 -1.33 5.78
CA CYS A 39 9.68 -0.06 5.72
C CYS A 39 10.40 1.07 6.44
N PHE A 40 11.30 0.75 7.35
CA PHE A 40 11.95 1.70 8.25
C PHE A 40 13.48 1.68 8.13
N ALA A 41 14.04 0.65 7.51
CA ALA A 41 15.47 0.54 7.25
C ALA A 41 15.94 1.69 6.36
N GLY A 42 17.10 2.27 6.69
CA GLY A 42 17.65 3.42 5.96
C GLY A 42 16.93 4.75 6.19
N ASN A 43 15.81 4.78 6.93
CA ASN A 43 15.11 6.03 7.24
C ASN A 43 15.94 6.86 8.24
N PRO A 44 16.34 8.11 7.90
CA PRO A 44 17.21 8.92 8.75
C PRO A 44 16.56 9.34 10.08
N ASP A 45 15.24 9.26 10.18
CA ASP A 45 14.50 9.59 11.40
C ASP A 45 14.47 8.41 12.39
N VAL A 46 14.80 7.18 11.93
CA VAL A 46 14.76 5.96 12.72
C VAL A 46 16.17 5.58 13.17
N LYS A 47 16.36 5.50 14.49
CA LYS A 47 17.65 5.09 15.08
C LYS A 47 17.89 3.58 14.96
N LEU A 48 16.84 2.79 15.12
CA LEU A 48 16.88 1.33 15.05
C LEU A 48 15.51 0.76 14.67
N ALA A 49 15.52 -0.17 13.73
CA ALA A 49 14.35 -1.00 13.43
C ALA A 49 14.64 -2.44 13.88
N LEU A 50 13.72 -3.02 14.64
CA LEU A 50 13.79 -4.37 15.21
C LEU A 50 12.65 -5.22 14.63
N GLU A 51 12.98 -6.45 14.28
CA GLU A 51 12.00 -7.40 13.79
C GLU A 51 11.13 -7.98 14.91
N GLN A 52 9.83 -8.10 14.66
CA GLN A 52 8.84 -8.58 15.64
C GLN A 52 8.95 -10.09 15.95
N THR A 53 9.92 -10.79 15.37
CA THR A 53 10.31 -12.14 15.79
C THR A 53 11.01 -12.17 17.15
N LEU A 54 11.56 -11.02 17.59
CA LEU A 54 12.16 -10.87 18.91
C LEU A 54 11.07 -10.78 19.98
N PRO A 55 11.31 -11.32 21.18
CA PRO A 55 10.38 -11.13 22.29
C PRO A 55 10.34 -9.65 22.71
N ILE A 56 9.18 -9.16 23.17
CA ILE A 56 9.02 -7.77 23.64
C ILE A 56 9.97 -7.44 24.81
N GLN A 57 10.43 -8.47 25.53
CA GLN A 57 11.40 -8.37 26.62
C GLN A 57 12.85 -8.24 26.13
N ASP A 58 13.10 -8.18 24.81
CA ASP A 58 14.45 -7.96 24.27
C ASP A 58 15.06 -6.70 24.94
N PRO A 59 16.31 -6.79 25.46
CA PRO A 59 16.92 -5.66 26.16
C PRO A 59 16.96 -4.36 25.37
N ARG A 60 17.01 -4.42 24.04
CA ARG A 60 16.98 -3.24 23.15
C ARG A 60 15.63 -2.54 23.19
N ILE A 61 14.52 -3.29 23.31
CA ILE A 61 13.17 -2.76 23.44
C ILE A 61 12.98 -2.21 24.85
N MET A 62 13.38 -2.98 25.86
CA MET A 62 13.26 -2.61 27.26
C MET A 62 14.13 -1.40 27.67
N ALA A 63 15.15 -1.07 26.89
CA ALA A 63 15.98 0.13 27.10
C ALA A 63 15.28 1.43 26.68
N SER A 64 14.07 1.36 26.11
CA SER A 64 13.30 2.55 25.70
C SER A 64 12.65 3.23 26.91
N ASP A 65 12.60 4.56 26.87
CA ASP A 65 11.91 5.36 27.89
C ASP A 65 10.39 5.12 27.84
N ASN A 66 9.83 4.91 26.62
CA ASN A 66 8.42 4.60 26.43
C ASN A 66 8.23 3.60 25.29
N ILE A 67 7.17 2.79 25.38
CA ILE A 67 6.72 1.86 24.33
C ILE A 67 5.28 2.24 23.94
N TYR A 68 5.08 2.53 22.62
CA TYR A 68 3.80 2.93 22.06
C TYR A 68 3.29 1.87 21.09
N TYR A 69 2.08 1.37 21.29
CA TYR A 69 1.40 0.52 20.34
C TYR A 69 0.65 1.37 19.30
N CYS A 70 1.02 1.21 18.04
CA CYS A 70 0.55 2.07 16.96
C CYS A 70 -0.70 1.47 16.28
N GLU A 71 -1.88 1.69 16.89
CA GLU A 71 -3.15 1.23 16.35
C GLU A 71 -3.99 2.41 15.85
N PRO A 72 -4.16 2.57 14.50
CA PRO A 72 -4.91 3.69 13.94
C PRO A 72 -6.43 3.50 13.97
N TYR A 73 -6.93 2.27 14.17
CA TYR A 73 -8.35 1.94 14.03
C TYR A 73 -9.18 2.37 15.24
N LYS A 74 -9.17 3.66 15.55
CA LYS A 74 -9.97 4.28 16.62
C LYS A 74 -11.25 4.90 16.07
N SER A 75 -12.09 5.44 16.97
CA SER A 75 -13.46 5.87 16.70
C SER A 75 -13.64 6.68 15.40
N ASN A 76 -12.95 7.81 15.25
CA ASN A 76 -13.11 8.67 14.08
C ASN A 76 -12.67 7.99 12.79
N PHE A 77 -11.60 7.19 12.84
CA PHE A 77 -11.17 6.40 11.71
C PHE A 77 -12.19 5.30 11.37
N GLN A 78 -12.71 4.59 12.37
CA GLN A 78 -13.72 3.53 12.15
C GLN A 78 -15.01 4.08 11.53
N PHE A 79 -15.39 5.32 11.84
CA PHE A 79 -16.52 5.99 11.20
C PHE A 79 -16.19 6.62 9.83
N GLY A 80 -15.00 6.35 9.27
CA GLY A 80 -14.61 6.83 7.96
C GLY A 80 -14.38 8.33 7.86
N LYS A 81 -14.11 9.02 8.98
CA LYS A 81 -13.95 10.46 9.06
C LYS A 81 -12.50 10.93 8.98
N GLN A 82 -11.55 10.00 8.99
CA GLN A 82 -10.13 10.31 9.03
C GLN A 82 -9.35 9.45 8.05
N HIS A 83 -8.30 10.01 7.49
CA HIS A 83 -7.26 9.24 6.80
C HIS A 83 -6.38 8.49 7.80
N ILE A 84 -5.82 7.34 7.43
CA ILE A 84 -4.97 6.51 8.32
C ILE A 84 -3.80 7.31 8.90
N ILE A 85 -3.18 8.19 8.12
CA ILE A 85 -2.09 9.07 8.58
C ILE A 85 -2.60 10.05 9.63
N GLU A 86 -3.77 10.64 9.43
CA GLU A 86 -4.41 11.54 10.40
C GLU A 86 -4.72 10.82 11.72
N SER A 87 -5.25 9.60 11.64
CA SER A 87 -5.51 8.79 12.82
C SER A 87 -4.24 8.44 13.61
N TYR A 88 -3.14 8.13 12.92
CA TYR A 88 -1.85 7.96 13.56
C TYR A 88 -1.37 9.27 14.22
N CYS A 89 -1.52 10.41 13.54
CA CYS A 89 -1.15 11.71 14.10
C CYS A 89 -1.92 12.01 15.41
N GLU A 90 -3.24 11.82 15.42
CA GLU A 90 -4.06 11.97 16.61
C GLU A 90 -3.61 11.05 17.74
N HIS A 91 -3.33 9.76 17.43
CA HIS A 91 -2.89 8.79 18.41
C HIS A 91 -1.59 9.16 19.11
N HIS A 92 -0.66 9.79 18.39
CA HIS A 92 0.67 10.14 18.91
C HIS A 92 0.82 11.63 19.25
N GLY A 93 -0.29 12.39 19.26
CA GLY A 93 -0.27 13.82 19.55
C GLY A 93 0.63 14.62 18.60
N VAL A 94 0.60 14.25 17.33
CA VAL A 94 1.29 14.92 16.22
C VAL A 94 0.28 15.74 15.43
N GLU A 95 0.63 16.96 15.08
CA GLU A 95 -0.21 17.78 14.21
C GLU A 95 -0.29 17.17 12.80
N TYR A 96 -1.50 16.94 12.33
CA TYR A 96 -1.75 16.42 11.00
C TYR A 96 -1.69 17.53 9.93
N ASP A 97 -1.10 17.18 8.79
CA ASP A 97 -1.09 18.00 7.58
C ASP A 97 -1.43 17.08 6.38
N LYS A 98 -2.35 17.53 5.52
CA LYS A 98 -2.78 16.77 4.34
C LYS A 98 -1.65 16.46 3.36
N SER A 99 -0.58 17.25 3.35
CA SER A 99 0.61 17.00 2.54
C SER A 99 1.52 15.89 3.09
N MET A 100 1.24 15.38 4.30
CA MET A 100 1.98 14.25 4.86
C MET A 100 1.82 13.03 3.98
N ARG A 101 2.94 12.42 3.63
CA ARG A 101 2.98 11.22 2.78
C ARG A 101 4.01 10.22 3.29
N PRO A 102 3.82 8.93 3.02
CA PRO A 102 4.82 7.92 3.30
C PRO A 102 6.18 8.26 2.69
N LYS A 103 7.25 7.82 3.36
CA LYS A 103 8.62 7.92 2.87
C LYS A 103 9.32 6.60 3.12
N LEU A 104 9.64 5.89 2.05
CA LEU A 104 10.43 4.67 2.07
C LEU A 104 11.81 4.92 1.49
N TYR A 105 12.82 4.32 2.09
CA TYR A 105 14.22 4.41 1.70
C TYR A 105 14.66 3.01 1.26
N THR A 106 14.45 2.71 0.00
CA THR A 106 14.66 1.37 -0.58
C THR A 106 15.78 1.34 -1.63
N GLU A 107 16.59 2.37 -1.70
CA GLU A 107 17.68 2.55 -2.69
C GLU A 107 18.66 1.37 -2.70
N GLN A 108 18.88 0.71 -1.55
CA GLN A 108 19.71 -0.51 -1.45
C GLN A 108 19.15 -1.69 -2.26
N HIS A 109 17.86 -1.64 -2.64
CA HIS A 109 17.20 -2.66 -3.46
C HIS A 109 17.15 -2.32 -4.96
N LYS A 110 17.62 -1.12 -5.34
CA LYS A 110 17.55 -0.62 -6.71
C LYS A 110 18.31 -1.52 -7.69
N GLU A 111 19.55 -1.90 -7.36
CA GLU A 111 20.38 -2.72 -8.25
C GLU A 111 19.71 -4.07 -8.57
N SER A 112 19.10 -4.70 -7.57
CA SER A 112 18.39 -5.97 -7.77
C SER A 112 17.10 -5.81 -8.58
N ALA A 113 16.39 -4.71 -8.40
CA ALA A 113 15.20 -4.39 -9.21
C ALA A 113 15.58 -4.10 -10.67
N ASP A 114 16.63 -3.29 -10.91
CA ASP A 114 17.16 -3.00 -12.25
C ASP A 114 17.67 -4.28 -12.95
N LYS A 115 18.36 -5.14 -12.19
CA LYS A 115 18.80 -6.43 -12.72
C LYS A 115 17.64 -7.31 -13.15
N TRP A 116 16.56 -7.37 -12.34
CA TRP A 116 15.38 -8.15 -12.69
C TRP A 116 14.72 -7.64 -13.98
N LEU A 117 14.59 -6.31 -14.15
CA LEU A 117 14.10 -5.71 -15.40
C LEU A 117 14.96 -6.10 -16.60
N LYS A 118 16.28 -6.01 -16.45
CA LYS A 118 17.26 -6.36 -17.50
C LYS A 118 17.19 -7.84 -17.88
N ASP A 119 17.13 -8.73 -16.89
CA ASP A 119 17.07 -10.19 -17.11
C ASP A 119 15.78 -10.58 -17.84
N ASN A 120 14.67 -9.87 -17.60
CA ASN A 120 13.40 -10.06 -18.28
C ASN A 120 13.26 -9.20 -19.56
N LYS A 121 14.26 -8.41 -19.95
CA LYS A 121 14.28 -7.53 -21.14
C LYS A 121 13.12 -6.52 -21.15
N ILE A 122 12.88 -5.87 -20.01
CA ILE A 122 11.79 -4.94 -19.80
C ILE A 122 12.33 -3.51 -19.76
N ASP A 123 11.89 -2.66 -20.69
CA ASP A 123 12.25 -1.24 -20.74
C ASP A 123 11.10 -0.35 -20.28
N LYS A 124 9.87 -0.66 -20.71
CA LYS A 124 8.64 0.07 -20.34
C LYS A 124 7.64 -0.87 -19.71
N TYR A 125 7.04 -0.46 -18.62
CA TYR A 125 6.13 -1.33 -17.89
C TYR A 125 5.07 -0.59 -17.08
N ILE A 126 3.96 -1.31 -16.85
CA ILE A 126 2.87 -0.95 -15.97
C ILE A 126 2.79 -2.03 -14.88
N LEU A 127 2.66 -1.62 -13.62
CA LEU A 127 2.47 -2.56 -12.52
C LEU A 127 0.97 -2.82 -12.29
N ILE A 128 0.62 -4.07 -12.00
CA ILE A 128 -0.75 -4.42 -11.59
C ILE A 128 -0.74 -5.20 -10.29
N GLN A 129 -1.80 -5.00 -9.47
CA GLN A 129 -2.05 -5.79 -8.27
C GLN A 129 -3.57 -5.86 -8.01
N PHE A 130 -4.23 -6.91 -8.47
CA PHE A 130 -5.68 -7.07 -8.38
C PHE A 130 -6.15 -7.93 -7.21
N SER A 131 -5.22 -8.47 -6.45
CA SER A 131 -5.48 -9.19 -5.21
C SER A 131 -4.52 -8.73 -4.13
N GLY A 132 -4.90 -8.93 -2.88
CA GLY A 132 -4.08 -8.56 -1.74
C GLY A 132 -4.66 -9.10 -0.44
N GLY A 133 -3.84 -9.10 0.57
CA GLY A 133 -4.14 -9.61 1.90
C GLY A 133 -3.05 -10.56 2.34
N GLN A 134 -2.78 -10.56 3.65
CA GLN A 134 -1.89 -11.56 4.23
C GLN A 134 -2.69 -12.74 4.77
N PRO A 135 -2.19 -13.98 4.65
CA PRO A 135 -2.65 -15.07 5.49
C PRO A 135 -2.45 -14.63 6.95
N ARG A 136 -3.50 -14.66 7.75
CA ARG A 136 -3.35 -14.41 9.20
C ARG A 136 -2.48 -15.51 9.79
N ALA A 137 -1.46 -15.14 10.58
CA ALA A 137 -0.67 -16.09 11.34
C ALA A 137 -1.60 -16.98 12.19
N GLY A 138 -1.50 -18.32 12.05
CA GLY A 138 -2.34 -19.27 12.76
C GLY A 138 -3.42 -19.98 11.91
N PHE A 139 -3.52 -19.67 10.62
CA PHE A 139 -4.43 -20.39 9.72
C PHE A 139 -3.74 -21.56 9.02
N ASP A 140 -4.50 -22.65 8.88
CA ASP A 140 -4.08 -23.87 8.19
C ASP A 140 -3.59 -23.57 6.77
N VAL A 141 -2.35 -23.93 6.47
CA VAL A 141 -1.72 -23.77 5.15
C VAL A 141 -2.51 -24.43 4.02
N ASN A 142 -3.41 -25.34 4.32
CA ASN A 142 -4.28 -26.00 3.34
C ASN A 142 -5.51 -25.17 2.94
N ASN A 143 -5.75 -24.03 3.61
CA ASN A 143 -6.91 -23.16 3.38
C ASN A 143 -6.49 -21.73 2.94
N GLN A 144 -5.39 -21.62 2.22
CA GLN A 144 -4.77 -20.35 1.80
C GLN A 144 -5.72 -19.39 1.06
N TYR A 145 -6.73 -19.90 0.36
CA TYR A 145 -7.70 -19.08 -0.38
C TYR A 145 -8.85 -18.52 0.46
N GLN A 146 -9.08 -19.00 1.68
CA GLN A 146 -10.21 -18.56 2.52
C GLN A 146 -9.95 -17.24 3.28
N ASN A 147 -8.70 -16.78 3.34
CA ASN A 147 -8.33 -15.55 4.07
C ASN A 147 -8.18 -14.31 3.19
N ILE A 148 -8.38 -14.44 1.90
CA ILE A 148 -8.45 -13.33 0.97
C ILE A 148 -9.82 -12.68 1.17
N ASN A 149 -9.85 -11.38 1.52
CA ASN A 149 -11.11 -10.66 1.57
C ASN A 149 -11.66 -10.51 0.14
N PRO A 150 -12.64 -11.34 -0.28
CA PRO A 150 -13.09 -11.36 -1.67
C PRO A 150 -13.71 -10.03 -2.10
N ASN A 151 -14.22 -9.25 -1.13
CA ASN A 151 -14.82 -7.95 -1.40
C ASN A 151 -13.77 -6.85 -1.60
N ARG A 152 -12.51 -7.12 -1.28
CA ARG A 152 -11.39 -6.22 -1.52
C ARG A 152 -10.73 -6.46 -2.87
N ASN A 153 -10.68 -7.72 -3.31
CA ASN A 153 -10.01 -8.12 -4.55
C ASN A 153 -10.87 -7.75 -5.76
N TYR A 154 -10.21 -7.31 -6.83
CA TYR A 154 -10.89 -7.10 -8.10
C TYR A 154 -11.21 -8.46 -8.75
N GLN A 155 -12.37 -8.57 -9.39
CA GLN A 155 -12.83 -9.85 -9.95
C GLN A 155 -11.86 -10.35 -11.04
N PRO A 156 -11.38 -11.61 -10.99
CA PRO A 156 -10.32 -12.09 -11.89
C PRO A 156 -10.66 -11.95 -13.38
N PHE A 157 -11.94 -12.15 -13.77
CA PHE A 157 -12.35 -12.01 -15.17
C PHE A 157 -12.34 -10.55 -15.64
N LEU A 158 -12.66 -9.58 -14.75
CA LEU A 158 -12.55 -8.14 -15.06
C LEU A 158 -11.08 -7.70 -15.07
N ALA A 159 -10.28 -8.22 -14.16
CA ALA A 159 -8.83 -8.00 -14.12
C ALA A 159 -8.17 -8.42 -15.44
N GLN A 160 -8.51 -9.61 -15.96
CA GLN A 160 -7.99 -10.06 -17.25
C GLN A 160 -8.44 -9.19 -18.41
N GLN A 161 -9.67 -8.65 -18.37
CA GLN A 161 -10.12 -7.69 -19.38
C GLN A 161 -9.35 -6.37 -19.31
N VAL A 162 -9.07 -5.84 -18.11
CA VAL A 162 -8.22 -4.64 -17.94
C VAL A 162 -6.83 -4.89 -18.54
N ILE A 163 -6.22 -6.04 -18.28
CA ILE A 163 -4.91 -6.42 -18.82
C ILE A 163 -4.93 -6.43 -20.34
N ASN A 164 -5.90 -7.11 -20.93
CA ASN A 164 -6.03 -7.18 -22.40
C ASN A 164 -6.17 -5.78 -23.01
N MET A 165 -7.02 -4.92 -22.44
CA MET A 165 -7.20 -3.55 -22.90
C MET A 165 -5.94 -2.68 -22.71
N LEU A 166 -5.18 -2.86 -21.61
CA LEU A 166 -3.90 -2.18 -21.42
C LEU A 166 -2.90 -2.59 -22.51
N GLN A 167 -2.82 -3.87 -22.86
CA GLN A 167 -1.94 -4.37 -23.90
C GLN A 167 -2.31 -3.85 -25.30
N GLU A 168 -3.61 -3.76 -25.61
CA GLU A 168 -4.09 -3.19 -26.86
C GLU A 168 -3.71 -1.71 -27.00
N GLU A 169 -3.79 -0.96 -25.90
CA GLU A 169 -3.51 0.47 -25.86
C GLU A 169 -2.00 0.79 -25.78
N TYR A 170 -1.24 -0.01 -25.03
CA TYR A 170 0.18 0.22 -24.72
C TYR A 170 1.03 -0.94 -25.26
N LYS A 171 1.07 -1.11 -26.59
CA LYS A 171 1.65 -2.28 -27.29
C LYS A 171 3.11 -2.56 -26.96
N ASP A 172 3.89 -1.51 -26.69
CA ASP A 172 5.34 -1.63 -26.38
C ASP A 172 5.61 -1.63 -24.87
N THR A 173 4.58 -1.87 -24.04
CA THR A 173 4.69 -1.80 -22.58
C THR A 173 4.37 -3.17 -21.97
N VAL A 174 5.25 -3.65 -21.13
CA VAL A 174 5.07 -4.92 -20.41
C VAL A 174 4.16 -4.71 -19.21
N ILE A 175 3.24 -5.63 -18.95
CA ILE A 175 2.43 -5.65 -17.74
C ILE A 175 3.06 -6.59 -16.74
N ILE A 176 3.48 -6.05 -15.59
CA ILE A 176 4.10 -6.77 -14.49
C ILE A 176 3.05 -7.01 -13.41
N ASP A 177 2.81 -8.28 -13.10
CA ASP A 177 1.85 -8.73 -12.10
C ASP A 177 2.51 -8.87 -10.73
N CYS A 178 2.16 -7.96 -9.81
CA CYS A 178 2.66 -7.91 -8.43
C CYS A 178 1.74 -8.62 -7.42
N THR A 179 0.90 -9.55 -7.85
CA THR A 179 0.11 -10.39 -6.93
C THR A 179 1.00 -11.35 -6.15
N LEU A 180 0.48 -11.90 -5.06
CA LEU A 180 1.26 -12.78 -4.20
C LEU A 180 1.84 -13.98 -4.97
N PRO A 181 3.04 -14.48 -4.62
CA PRO A 181 3.72 -15.55 -5.36
C PRO A 181 2.92 -16.84 -5.48
N ASN A 182 2.09 -17.15 -4.49
CA ASN A 182 1.23 -18.34 -4.45
C ASN A 182 -0.12 -18.18 -5.17
N GLU A 183 -0.42 -17.00 -5.69
CA GLU A 183 -1.61 -16.78 -6.51
C GLU A 183 -1.32 -17.06 -7.98
N PRO A 184 -2.30 -17.60 -8.74
CA PRO A 184 -2.13 -17.75 -10.18
C PRO A 184 -1.95 -16.39 -10.84
N GLY A 185 -0.96 -16.27 -11.72
CA GLY A 185 -0.76 -15.07 -12.52
C GLY A 185 -1.85 -14.90 -13.58
N TYR A 186 -1.93 -13.71 -14.15
CA TYR A 186 -2.81 -13.40 -15.28
C TYR A 186 -2.15 -13.75 -16.62
N GLN A 187 -2.98 -14.03 -17.62
CA GLN A 187 -2.47 -14.25 -18.98
C GLN A 187 -1.83 -12.96 -19.54
N ASN A 188 -0.79 -13.14 -20.34
CA ASN A 188 -0.06 -12.03 -20.98
C ASN A 188 0.58 -11.04 -19.99
N THR A 189 0.98 -11.48 -18.82
CA THR A 189 1.73 -10.69 -17.83
C THR A 189 3.03 -11.40 -17.48
N ILE A 190 3.99 -10.64 -16.94
CA ILE A 190 5.15 -11.21 -16.28
C ILE A 190 4.88 -11.18 -14.77
N LYS A 191 4.89 -12.36 -14.14
CA LYS A 191 4.73 -12.48 -12.70
C LYS A 191 5.98 -11.94 -12.01
N CYS A 192 5.78 -11.00 -11.08
CA CYS A 192 6.84 -10.45 -10.26
C CYS A 192 7.08 -11.36 -9.05
N ASP A 193 8.30 -11.87 -8.92
CA ASP A 193 8.75 -12.69 -7.79
C ASP A 193 9.65 -11.91 -6.81
N LEU A 194 9.71 -10.59 -6.97
CA LEU A 194 10.52 -9.71 -6.15
C LEU A 194 9.89 -9.44 -4.78
N HIS A 195 10.76 -9.16 -3.82
CA HIS A 195 10.33 -8.67 -2.52
C HIS A 195 9.69 -7.28 -2.65
N TRP A 196 8.76 -6.93 -1.78
CA TRP A 196 7.99 -5.68 -1.85
C TRP A 196 8.86 -4.41 -1.87
N ALA A 197 10.04 -4.40 -1.23
CA ALA A 197 10.96 -3.26 -1.27
C ALA A 197 11.56 -3.06 -2.67
N GLN A 198 11.78 -4.14 -3.43
CA GLN A 198 12.18 -4.11 -4.83
C GLN A 198 11.01 -3.68 -5.73
N ILE A 199 9.79 -4.10 -5.42
CA ILE A 199 8.57 -3.63 -6.12
C ILE A 199 8.40 -2.11 -5.94
N HIS A 200 8.72 -1.57 -4.76
CA HIS A 200 8.74 -0.12 -4.55
C HIS A 200 9.76 0.58 -5.47
N GLU A 201 10.95 0.00 -5.68
CA GLU A 201 11.92 0.52 -6.65
C GLU A 201 11.40 0.43 -8.09
N LEU A 202 10.78 -0.70 -8.49
CA LEU A 202 10.13 -0.81 -9.79
C LEU A 202 9.08 0.30 -10.00
N LEU A 203 8.30 0.60 -8.97
CA LEU A 203 7.23 1.60 -9.10
C LEU A 203 7.76 2.99 -9.46
N LYS A 204 8.98 3.35 -9.06
CA LYS A 204 9.63 4.64 -9.41
C LYS A 204 9.81 4.80 -10.93
N GLY A 205 10.06 3.70 -11.65
CA GLY A 205 10.28 3.70 -13.11
C GLY A 205 9.06 3.34 -13.94
N ALA A 206 7.93 2.98 -13.32
CA ALA A 206 6.72 2.55 -14.03
C ALA A 206 6.03 3.72 -14.76
N GLU A 207 5.37 3.41 -15.90
CA GLU A 207 4.47 4.36 -16.56
C GLU A 207 3.26 4.72 -15.68
N GLY A 208 2.86 3.80 -14.82
CA GLY A 208 1.81 3.91 -13.83
C GLY A 208 1.45 2.54 -13.26
N PHE A 209 0.38 2.47 -12.50
CA PHE A 209 -0.09 1.19 -11.96
C PHE A 209 -1.62 1.11 -11.91
N VAL A 210 -2.13 -0.13 -11.86
CA VAL A 210 -3.53 -0.41 -11.54
C VAL A 210 -3.55 -1.37 -10.35
N SER A 211 -4.18 -0.99 -9.27
CA SER A 211 -4.26 -1.83 -8.07
C SER A 211 -5.61 -1.75 -7.39
N ILE A 212 -5.78 -2.61 -6.41
CA ILE A 212 -6.80 -2.48 -5.37
C ILE A 212 -6.23 -1.71 -4.17
N ASP A 213 -7.00 -1.56 -3.10
CA ASP A 213 -6.51 -1.14 -1.80
C ASP A 213 -5.47 -2.14 -1.26
N SER A 214 -4.19 -1.85 -1.49
CA SER A 214 -3.05 -2.71 -1.16
C SER A 214 -1.81 -1.89 -0.85
N CYS A 215 -0.68 -2.55 -0.57
CA CYS A 215 0.59 -1.85 -0.32
C CYS A 215 1.04 -0.99 -1.51
N LEU A 216 0.74 -1.40 -2.76
CA LEU A 216 1.20 -0.71 -3.96
C LEU A 216 0.70 0.75 -4.02
N GLN A 217 -0.55 1.02 -3.60
CA GLN A 217 -1.07 2.39 -3.55
C GLN A 217 -0.39 3.24 -2.44
N HIS A 218 0.05 2.63 -1.32
CA HIS A 218 0.86 3.33 -0.32
C HIS A 218 2.29 3.58 -0.81
N PHE A 219 2.86 2.65 -1.57
CA PHE A 219 4.16 2.85 -2.24
C PHE A 219 4.08 3.99 -3.25
N SER A 220 2.99 4.10 -4.00
CA SER A 220 2.79 5.18 -4.95
C SER A 220 2.82 6.56 -4.28
N ALA A 221 2.32 6.67 -3.06
CA ALA A 221 2.40 7.90 -2.29
C ALA A 221 3.85 8.23 -1.86
N SER A 222 4.70 7.22 -1.67
CA SER A 222 6.13 7.43 -1.41
C SER A 222 6.89 7.85 -2.67
N THR A 223 6.60 7.21 -3.81
CA THR A 223 7.32 7.45 -5.08
C THR A 223 6.79 8.66 -5.87
N GLY A 224 5.52 9.01 -5.69
CA GLY A 224 4.80 9.99 -6.53
C GLY A 224 4.29 9.41 -7.85
N THR A 225 4.44 8.12 -8.10
CA THR A 225 3.96 7.47 -9.33
C THR A 225 2.43 7.34 -9.30
N PRO A 226 1.68 7.98 -10.21
CA PRO A 226 0.23 7.91 -10.19
C PRO A 226 -0.30 6.57 -10.69
N GLY A 227 -1.49 6.20 -10.24
CA GLY A 227 -2.16 4.99 -10.68
C GLY A 227 -3.67 5.05 -10.59
N VAL A 228 -4.29 3.95 -10.95
CA VAL A 228 -5.72 3.72 -10.75
C VAL A 228 -5.88 2.74 -9.59
N VAL A 229 -6.64 3.13 -8.59
CA VAL A 229 -6.92 2.28 -7.42
C VAL A 229 -8.40 1.94 -7.37
N ILE A 230 -8.70 0.64 -7.42
CA ILE A 230 -10.06 0.09 -7.37
C ILE A 230 -10.36 -0.25 -5.91
N TRP A 231 -11.36 0.44 -5.36
CA TRP A 231 -11.77 0.30 -3.97
C TRP A 231 -12.96 -0.68 -3.86
N GLY A 232 -12.74 -1.74 -3.14
CA GLY A 232 -13.78 -2.72 -2.83
C GLY A 232 -14.46 -2.40 -1.50
N SER A 233 -14.11 -3.14 -0.45
CA SER A 233 -14.74 -3.03 0.87
C SER A 233 -14.20 -1.90 1.75
N THR A 234 -13.11 -1.24 1.36
CA THR A 234 -12.48 -0.15 2.10
C THR A 234 -12.68 1.20 1.41
N ARG A 235 -12.60 2.29 2.16
CA ARG A 235 -12.87 3.65 1.65
C ARG A 235 -11.59 4.36 1.23
N TRP A 236 -11.59 4.99 0.05
CA TRP A 236 -10.43 5.77 -0.42
C TRP A 236 -10.10 6.98 0.48
N ILE A 237 -11.10 7.57 1.14
CA ILE A 237 -10.90 8.68 2.08
C ILE A 237 -10.01 8.25 3.26
N GLN A 238 -10.11 6.99 3.69
CA GLN A 238 -9.36 6.48 4.82
C GLN A 238 -7.94 6.06 4.46
N PHE A 239 -7.70 5.64 3.22
CA PHE A 239 -6.41 5.04 2.84
C PHE A 239 -5.80 5.60 1.55
N GLY A 240 -6.58 6.30 0.74
CA GLY A 240 -6.17 6.72 -0.60
C GLY A 240 -5.38 8.03 -0.62
N TYR A 241 -4.82 8.32 -1.78
CA TYR A 241 -4.02 9.53 -2.03
C TYR A 241 -4.51 10.26 -3.27
N SER A 242 -4.36 11.59 -3.29
CA SER A 242 -4.95 12.51 -4.28
C SER A 242 -4.39 12.36 -5.70
N HIS A 243 -3.12 11.93 -5.83
CA HIS A 243 -2.46 11.74 -7.13
C HIS A 243 -2.98 10.51 -7.89
N ASN A 244 -3.70 9.61 -7.20
CA ASN A 244 -4.30 8.42 -7.79
C ASN A 244 -5.73 8.69 -8.28
N LYS A 245 -6.16 7.96 -9.30
CA LYS A 245 -7.57 7.88 -9.72
C LYS A 245 -8.26 6.81 -8.89
N ASN A 246 -8.95 7.24 -7.84
CA ASN A 246 -9.68 6.36 -6.93
C ASN A 246 -11.04 5.98 -7.54
N LEU A 247 -11.29 4.69 -7.75
CA LEU A 247 -12.50 4.17 -8.38
C LEU A 247 -13.27 3.25 -7.43
N HIS A 248 -14.58 3.42 -7.40
CA HIS A 248 -15.49 2.59 -6.66
C HIS A 248 -16.73 2.30 -7.52
N PHE A 249 -17.29 1.10 -7.47
CA PHE A 249 -18.43 0.70 -8.30
C PHE A 249 -19.63 1.64 -8.14
N HIS A 250 -19.92 2.04 -6.92
CA HIS A 250 -21.02 2.94 -6.59
C HIS A 250 -20.63 4.43 -6.68
N MET A 251 -19.81 4.83 -7.61
CA MET A 251 -19.51 6.25 -7.84
C MET A 251 -20.81 7.03 -8.08
N GLY A 252 -21.23 7.80 -7.04
CA GLY A 252 -22.51 8.53 -7.03
C GLY A 252 -23.52 8.05 -5.98
N ASN A 253 -23.38 6.87 -5.43
CA ASN A 253 -24.14 6.44 -4.26
C ASN A 253 -23.38 6.77 -2.99
N LYS A 254 -24.09 7.25 -1.98
CA LYS A 254 -23.47 7.51 -0.68
C LYS A 254 -23.04 6.18 -0.07
N TRP A 255 -21.77 6.12 0.31
CA TRP A 255 -21.27 5.07 1.20
C TRP A 255 -22.09 5.07 2.48
N ASP A 256 -22.42 3.89 3.00
CA ASP A 256 -23.06 3.80 4.32
C ASP A 256 -22.06 4.20 5.41
N GLU A 257 -22.16 5.44 5.88
CA GLU A 257 -21.25 6.02 6.87
C GLU A 257 -21.25 5.28 8.22
N SER A 258 -22.26 4.43 8.45
CA SER A 258 -22.32 3.59 9.65
C SER A 258 -21.39 2.39 9.62
N LYS A 259 -20.79 2.06 8.45
CA LYS A 259 -19.98 0.85 8.26
C LYS A 259 -18.52 1.20 8.04
N PHE A 260 -17.64 0.58 8.81
CA PHE A 260 -16.19 0.63 8.60
C PHE A 260 -15.76 -0.13 7.32
N ILE A 261 -16.39 -1.28 7.08
CA ILE A 261 -16.17 -2.10 5.89
C ILE A 261 -17.52 -2.32 5.22
N ASP A 262 -17.62 -1.98 3.94
CA ASP A 262 -18.78 -2.32 3.12
C ASP A 262 -18.58 -3.72 2.53
N SER A 263 -19.49 -4.62 2.86
CA SER A 263 -19.45 -6.01 2.38
C SER A 263 -20.26 -6.22 1.09
N ASP A 264 -20.70 -5.16 0.41
CA ASP A 264 -21.37 -5.31 -0.88
C ASP A 264 -20.42 -5.94 -1.91
N PRO A 265 -20.73 -7.16 -2.40
CA PRO A 265 -19.83 -7.86 -3.33
C PRO A 265 -19.68 -7.17 -4.69
N ARG A 266 -20.49 -6.14 -4.97
CA ARG A 266 -20.40 -5.37 -6.21
C ARG A 266 -19.35 -4.28 -6.15
N ASN A 267 -18.85 -3.91 -4.99
CA ASN A 267 -17.91 -2.80 -4.82
C ASN A 267 -16.62 -2.96 -5.67
N ASN A 268 -16.21 -4.19 -5.91
CA ASN A 268 -15.05 -4.52 -6.73
C ASN A 268 -15.39 -4.88 -8.19
N MET A 269 -16.56 -4.46 -8.70
CA MET A 269 -17.02 -4.73 -10.07
C MET A 269 -16.96 -3.49 -10.97
N VAL A 270 -15.98 -2.62 -10.76
CA VAL A 270 -15.75 -1.48 -11.67
C VAL A 270 -15.50 -1.98 -13.09
N GLU A 271 -16.18 -1.39 -14.07
CA GLU A 271 -16.04 -1.78 -15.47
C GLU A 271 -14.61 -1.54 -15.98
N PRO A 272 -13.99 -2.50 -16.70
CA PRO A 272 -12.63 -2.38 -17.24
C PRO A 272 -12.41 -1.12 -18.08
N LYS A 273 -13.40 -0.74 -18.91
CA LYS A 273 -13.30 0.48 -19.70
C LYS A 273 -13.11 1.74 -18.84
N ILE A 274 -13.79 1.84 -17.71
CA ILE A 274 -13.64 2.98 -16.78
C ILE A 274 -12.21 3.01 -16.24
N VAL A 275 -11.65 1.85 -15.87
CA VAL A 275 -10.26 1.73 -15.40
C VAL A 275 -9.29 2.26 -16.46
N ILE A 276 -9.43 1.84 -17.72
CA ILE A 276 -8.57 2.27 -18.82
C ILE A 276 -8.74 3.76 -19.11
N ASP A 277 -9.97 4.27 -19.16
CA ASP A 277 -10.23 5.69 -19.42
C ASP A 277 -9.62 6.60 -18.32
N LYS A 278 -9.53 6.10 -17.08
CA LYS A 278 -8.86 6.81 -15.99
C LYS A 278 -7.35 6.64 -16.05
N PHE A 279 -6.84 5.47 -16.43
CA PHE A 279 -5.41 5.25 -16.60
C PHE A 279 -4.81 6.19 -17.66
N LYS A 280 -5.49 6.36 -18.81
CA LYS A 280 -5.11 7.33 -19.86
C LYS A 280 -5.03 8.78 -19.37
N LYS A 281 -5.69 9.11 -18.27
CA LYS A 281 -5.76 10.45 -17.69
C LYS A 281 -4.91 10.59 -16.44
N LEU A 282 -3.92 9.71 -16.24
CA LEU A 282 -2.96 9.85 -15.16
C LEU A 282 -2.10 11.09 -15.40
N ASP A 283 -1.85 11.82 -14.33
CA ASP A 283 -1.07 13.06 -14.37
C ASP A 283 -0.01 13.02 -13.28
N LYS A 284 1.25 12.97 -13.71
CA LYS A 284 2.41 12.91 -12.81
C LYS A 284 2.71 14.25 -12.12
N THR A 285 1.99 15.32 -12.48
CA THR A 285 2.18 16.66 -11.87
C THR A 285 1.30 16.89 -10.64
N ILE A 286 0.31 16.03 -10.40
CA ILE A 286 -0.58 16.15 -9.24
C ILE A 286 0.21 15.88 -7.96
N PRO A 287 0.22 16.81 -6.99
CA PRO A 287 0.89 16.57 -5.71
C PRO A 287 0.29 15.40 -4.94
N VAL A 288 1.16 14.65 -4.27
CA VAL A 288 0.72 13.59 -3.36
C VAL A 288 0.21 14.20 -2.06
N ALA A 289 -1.04 13.96 -1.76
CA ALA A 289 -1.66 14.30 -0.48
C ALA A 289 -2.65 13.19 -0.07
N CYS A 290 -3.05 13.16 1.19
CA CYS A 290 -4.12 12.27 1.64
C CYS A 290 -5.42 12.59 0.88
N ALA A 291 -6.18 11.57 0.50
CA ALA A 291 -7.46 11.77 -0.18
C ALA A 291 -8.46 12.49 0.73
N THR A 292 -9.29 13.32 0.14
CA THR A 292 -10.41 14.02 0.79
C THR A 292 -11.65 13.83 -0.07
N ASP A 293 -12.82 14.04 0.53
CA ASP A 293 -14.09 14.09 -0.19
C ASP A 293 -14.11 15.15 -1.28
#